data_4bdf84b37dcb21f80c6b002061981b44
#
_entry.id   4bdf84b37dcb21f80c6b002061981b44
#
_cell.length_a   1.000
_cell.length_b   1.000
_cell.length_c   1.000
_cell.angle_alpha   90.00
_cell.angle_beta   90.00
_cell.angle_gamma   90.00
#
_symmetry.space_group_name_H-M   'P 1'
#
loop_
_entity.id
_entity.type
_entity.pdbx_description
1 polymer ?
#
loop_
_entity_poly.entity_id
_entity_poly.type
_entity_poly.pdbx_seq_one_letter_code
_entity_poly.pdbx_strand_id
1 'polypeptide(L)'
;MKLCKYIFNLSFFYIIPIVFLFISNLYAAGAPDNSVSESNSNAKVYIISPIDGAIVNSQFKVIFGHTNVDIVPAGVQKKFSGHHHLLIDVEKLPDLSKPIPSNENYIHYGKGQTETELNLPKGSHSLQLLLGDYLHIPHSKPLYSKKIYINVK
;
A
#
# COMPACT_ATOMS: atom_id res chain seq x y z
N MET A 1 37.29 27.54 90.48
CA MET A 1 36.64 26.35 89.89
C MET A 1 35.62 26.88 88.84
N LYS A 2 35.99 26.86 87.56
CA LYS A 2 35.13 27.37 86.48
C LYS A 2 34.65 26.18 85.63
N LEU A 3 33.36 25.93 85.65
CA LEU A 3 32.69 24.94 84.81
C LEU A 3 32.56 25.48 83.35
N CYS A 4 33.20 24.79 82.43
CA CYS A 4 33.06 25.07 81.00
C CYS A 4 31.86 24.30 80.47
N LYS A 5 30.79 25.03 80.02
CA LYS A 5 29.61 24.43 79.30
C LYS A 5 29.93 24.27 77.86
N TYR A 6 30.05 23.05 77.38
CA TYR A 6 30.05 22.72 75.95
C TYR A 6 28.63 22.72 75.43
N ILE A 7 28.37 23.66 74.52
CA ILE A 7 27.10 23.69 73.74
C ILE A 7 27.33 22.85 72.45
N PHE A 8 26.66 21.70 72.40
CA PHE A 8 26.68 20.80 71.23
C PHE A 8 25.62 21.35 70.21
N ASN A 9 26.11 21.88 69.11
CA ASN A 9 25.28 22.36 68.08
C ASN A 9 25.00 21.20 67.12
N LEU A 10 23.78 20.64 67.18
CA LEU A 10 23.33 19.54 66.32
C LEU A 10 22.79 20.16 64.99
N SER A 11 23.64 20.23 63.99
CA SER A 11 23.20 20.57 62.64
C SER A 11 22.45 19.38 62.04
N PHE A 12 21.13 19.50 61.92
CA PHE A 12 20.31 18.59 61.17
C PHE A 12 20.53 18.81 59.69
N PHE A 13 21.28 17.94 59.03
CA PHE A 13 21.35 17.87 57.58
C PHE A 13 20.05 17.20 57.09
N TYR A 14 19.15 18.01 56.56
CA TYR A 14 18.02 17.52 55.79
C TYR A 14 18.52 17.01 54.42
N ILE A 15 18.66 15.70 54.29
CA ILE A 15 18.87 15.05 53.00
C ILE A 15 17.51 14.97 52.31
N ILE A 16 17.28 15.86 51.36
CA ILE A 16 16.11 15.79 50.47
C ILE A 16 16.40 14.69 49.46
N PRO A 17 15.64 13.59 49.41
CA PRO A 17 15.81 12.62 48.36
C PRO A 17 15.25 13.26 47.04
N ILE A 18 16.17 13.52 46.10
CA ILE A 18 15.81 13.85 44.75
C ILE A 18 15.19 12.60 44.12
N VAL A 19 13.86 12.53 44.13
CA VAL A 19 13.12 11.53 43.36
C VAL A 19 13.23 11.90 41.87
N PHE A 20 14.16 11.25 41.18
CA PHE A 20 14.23 11.28 39.72
C PHE A 20 13.01 10.52 39.21
N LEU A 21 11.95 11.25 38.91
CA LEU A 21 10.83 10.76 38.12
C LEU A 21 11.35 10.50 36.69
N PHE A 22 11.78 9.27 36.43
CA PHE A 22 11.92 8.77 35.07
C PHE A 22 10.54 8.73 34.43
N ILE A 23 10.17 9.81 33.72
CA ILE A 23 9.06 9.78 32.79
C ILE A 23 9.55 8.93 31.60
N SER A 24 9.31 7.62 31.69
CA SER A 24 9.40 6.75 30.53
C SER A 24 8.32 7.18 29.54
N ASN A 25 8.70 7.98 28.54
CA ASN A 25 7.91 8.16 27.36
C ASN A 25 7.78 6.79 26.69
N LEU A 26 6.71 6.07 27.06
CA LEU A 26 6.26 4.88 26.35
C LEU A 26 5.74 5.39 24.99
N TYR A 27 6.62 5.45 23.98
CA TYR A 27 6.17 5.54 22.59
C TYR A 27 5.37 4.27 22.36
N ALA A 28 4.06 4.39 22.45
CA ALA A 28 3.17 3.37 21.92
C ALA A 28 3.47 3.30 20.42
N ALA A 29 4.27 2.31 20.01
CA ALA A 29 4.35 1.93 18.62
C ALA A 29 2.91 1.62 18.23
N GLY A 30 2.30 2.47 17.41
CA GLY A 30 0.94 2.26 16.92
C GLY A 30 0.88 0.85 16.35
N ALA A 31 -0.14 0.09 16.75
CA ALA A 31 -0.40 -1.20 16.13
C ALA A 31 -0.48 -0.97 14.60
N PRO A 32 0.02 -1.92 13.77
CA PRO A 32 -0.10 -1.78 12.33
C PRO A 32 -1.58 -1.57 11.98
N ASP A 33 -1.86 -0.47 11.31
CA ASP A 33 -3.19 -0.17 10.81
C ASP A 33 -3.49 -1.15 9.66
N ASN A 34 -4.22 -2.22 9.99
CA ASN A 34 -4.68 -3.21 9.02
C ASN A 34 -5.99 -2.77 8.33
N SER A 35 -6.37 -1.50 8.43
CA SER A 35 -7.52 -0.99 7.71
C SER A 35 -7.28 -1.05 6.21
N VAL A 36 -8.34 -1.39 5.47
CA VAL A 36 -8.32 -1.37 4.01
C VAL A 36 -8.02 0.05 3.55
N SER A 37 -7.02 0.20 2.69
CA SER A 37 -6.58 1.51 2.19
C SER A 37 -7.71 2.27 1.51
N GLU A 38 -7.80 3.57 1.75
CA GLU A 38 -8.75 4.44 1.07
C GLU A 38 -8.26 4.83 -0.33
N SER A 39 -9.19 4.90 -1.30
CA SER A 39 -8.95 5.55 -2.59
C SER A 39 -9.49 6.98 -2.60
N ASN A 40 -8.86 7.86 -3.37
CA ASN A 40 -9.43 9.18 -3.65
C ASN A 40 -10.76 9.02 -4.41
N SER A 41 -11.77 9.83 -4.08
CA SER A 41 -13.12 9.74 -4.69
C SER A 41 -13.14 9.84 -6.22
N ASN A 42 -12.16 10.57 -6.79
CA ASN A 42 -12.01 10.77 -8.25
C ASN A 42 -10.87 9.94 -8.87
N ALA A 43 -10.31 8.98 -8.11
CA ALA A 43 -9.26 8.12 -8.63
C ALA A 43 -9.80 7.19 -9.72
N LYS A 44 -8.96 6.95 -10.74
CA LYS A 44 -9.27 6.04 -11.85
C LYS A 44 -8.01 5.31 -12.28
N VAL A 45 -8.20 4.08 -12.75
CA VAL A 45 -7.22 3.33 -13.52
C VAL A 45 -7.86 2.89 -14.84
N TYR A 46 -7.08 2.86 -15.92
CA TYR A 46 -7.57 2.52 -17.26
C TYR A 46 -6.44 2.00 -18.13
N ILE A 47 -6.78 1.28 -19.20
CA ILE A 47 -5.83 0.85 -20.21
C ILE A 47 -5.80 1.93 -21.29
N ILE A 48 -4.60 2.48 -21.56
CA ILE A 48 -4.38 3.45 -22.64
C ILE A 48 -4.22 2.74 -23.98
N SER A 49 -3.46 1.64 -23.98
CA SER A 49 -3.19 0.81 -25.16
C SER A 49 -3.06 -0.65 -24.72
N PRO A 50 -3.59 -1.60 -25.52
CA PRO A 50 -4.45 -1.41 -26.69
C PRO A 50 -5.83 -0.84 -26.32
N ILE A 51 -6.54 -0.30 -27.31
CA ILE A 51 -7.95 0.10 -27.15
C ILE A 51 -8.88 -1.10 -27.26
N ASP A 52 -10.10 -0.98 -26.75
CA ASP A 52 -11.15 -1.99 -26.88
C ASP A 52 -11.43 -2.32 -28.36
N GLY A 53 -11.46 -3.60 -28.71
CA GLY A 53 -11.65 -4.10 -30.06
C GLY A 53 -10.36 -4.15 -30.92
N ALA A 54 -9.20 -3.82 -30.37
CA ALA A 54 -7.95 -3.80 -31.13
C ALA A 54 -7.55 -5.19 -31.66
N ILE A 55 -6.96 -5.21 -32.86
CA ILE A 55 -6.26 -6.38 -33.41
C ILE A 55 -4.77 -6.17 -33.19
N VAL A 56 -4.12 -7.08 -32.47
CA VAL A 56 -2.70 -7.00 -32.10
C VAL A 56 -1.93 -8.23 -32.57
N ASN A 57 -0.59 -8.13 -32.61
CA ASN A 57 0.28 -9.30 -32.80
C ASN A 57 0.36 -10.10 -31.51
N SER A 58 0.92 -11.33 -31.55
CA SER A 58 1.10 -12.16 -30.34
C SER A 58 1.93 -11.46 -29.26
N GLN A 59 2.95 -10.70 -29.66
CA GLN A 59 3.70 -9.83 -28.75
C GLN A 59 3.25 -8.38 -28.97
N PHE A 60 2.79 -7.73 -27.89
CA PHE A 60 2.31 -6.35 -27.93
C PHE A 60 2.50 -5.66 -26.60
N LYS A 61 2.59 -4.32 -26.65
CA LYS A 61 2.70 -3.48 -25.46
C LYS A 61 1.32 -3.13 -24.89
N VAL A 62 1.21 -3.20 -23.57
CA VAL A 62 0.06 -2.67 -22.81
C VAL A 62 0.52 -1.48 -21.98
N ILE A 63 -0.20 -0.35 -22.08
CA ILE A 63 0.09 0.88 -21.32
C ILE A 63 -1.06 1.16 -20.37
N PHE A 64 -0.72 1.35 -19.11
CA PHE A 64 -1.64 1.61 -18.01
C PHE A 64 -1.75 3.11 -17.73
N GLY A 65 -2.95 3.59 -17.56
CA GLY A 65 -3.26 4.97 -17.18
C GLY A 65 -3.85 5.03 -15.79
N HIS A 66 -3.58 6.13 -15.10
CA HIS A 66 -4.17 6.43 -13.80
C HIS A 66 -4.39 7.93 -13.63
N THR A 67 -5.35 8.32 -12.78
CA THR A 67 -5.59 9.71 -12.37
C THR A 67 -5.96 9.72 -10.89
N ASN A 68 -5.49 10.75 -10.17
CA ASN A 68 -5.78 10.99 -8.74
C ASN A 68 -5.47 9.79 -7.82
N VAL A 69 -4.51 8.97 -8.21
CA VAL A 69 -3.92 7.88 -7.42
C VAL A 69 -2.45 7.78 -7.77
N ASP A 70 -1.58 7.59 -6.79
CA ASP A 70 -0.16 7.40 -7.02
C ASP A 70 0.16 5.92 -7.26
N ILE A 71 0.97 5.64 -8.28
CA ILE A 71 1.47 4.30 -8.50
C ILE A 71 2.83 4.16 -7.80
N VAL A 72 2.89 3.24 -6.84
CA VAL A 72 4.06 2.99 -6.00
C VAL A 72 4.38 1.50 -5.97
N PRO A 73 5.60 1.10 -5.60
CA PRO A 73 5.93 -0.31 -5.41
C PRO A 73 5.09 -0.98 -4.32
N ALA A 74 4.86 -2.28 -4.47
CA ALA A 74 4.24 -3.11 -3.44
C ALA A 74 4.99 -2.99 -2.11
N GLY A 75 4.29 -3.04 -0.98
CA GLY A 75 4.87 -2.85 0.35
C GLY A 75 5.08 -1.38 0.76
N VAL A 76 4.94 -0.42 -0.16
CA VAL A 76 5.02 1.02 0.17
C VAL A 76 3.66 1.50 0.67
N GLN A 77 3.55 1.72 1.97
CA GLN A 77 2.34 2.28 2.59
C GLN A 77 2.29 3.78 2.38
N LYS A 78 1.45 4.23 1.44
CA LYS A 78 1.21 5.64 1.13
C LYS A 78 -0.28 5.86 0.90
N LYS A 79 -0.82 6.95 1.46
CA LYS A 79 -2.24 7.29 1.29
C LYS A 79 -2.56 7.53 -0.20
N PHE A 80 -3.70 7.03 -0.66
CA PHE A 80 -4.18 7.16 -2.04
C PHE A 80 -3.21 6.62 -3.09
N SER A 81 -2.54 5.53 -2.80
CA SER A 81 -1.59 4.90 -3.69
C SER A 81 -1.81 3.40 -3.81
N GLY A 82 -1.20 2.80 -4.82
CA GLY A 82 -1.24 1.36 -5.04
C GLY A 82 -0.37 0.95 -6.21
N HIS A 83 -0.48 -0.32 -6.61
CA HIS A 83 0.23 -0.85 -7.77
C HIS A 83 -0.71 -1.69 -8.63
N HIS A 84 -0.38 -1.78 -9.91
CA HIS A 84 -1.24 -2.43 -10.88
C HIS A 84 -1.20 -3.96 -10.80
N HIS A 85 -2.36 -4.57 -10.98
CA HIS A 85 -2.53 -5.96 -11.40
C HIS A 85 -3.27 -5.97 -12.73
N LEU A 86 -2.80 -6.77 -13.67
CA LEU A 86 -3.48 -6.96 -14.96
C LEU A 86 -4.19 -8.32 -14.95
N LEU A 87 -5.48 -8.28 -15.16
CA LEU A 87 -6.35 -9.44 -15.27
C LEU A 87 -6.47 -9.82 -16.75
N ILE A 88 -6.12 -11.04 -17.11
CA ILE A 88 -6.17 -11.58 -18.47
C ILE A 88 -7.16 -12.73 -18.48
N ASP A 89 -8.19 -12.64 -19.34
CA ASP A 89 -9.23 -13.66 -19.51
C ASP A 89 -9.97 -14.02 -18.22
N VAL A 90 -10.08 -13.06 -17.31
CA VAL A 90 -10.83 -13.21 -16.06
C VAL A 90 -12.27 -12.77 -16.29
N GLU A 91 -13.22 -13.68 -16.09
CA GLU A 91 -14.64 -13.39 -16.30
C GLU A 91 -15.19 -12.41 -15.27
N LYS A 92 -14.91 -12.66 -13.98
CA LYS A 92 -15.38 -11.86 -12.84
C LYS A 92 -14.21 -11.42 -11.99
N LEU A 93 -14.31 -10.20 -11.40
CA LEU A 93 -13.32 -9.74 -10.44
C LEU A 93 -13.18 -10.73 -9.27
N PRO A 94 -11.98 -10.85 -8.69
CA PRO A 94 -11.76 -11.69 -7.51
C PRO A 94 -12.50 -11.14 -6.28
N ASP A 95 -12.39 -11.84 -5.16
CA ASP A 95 -12.87 -11.32 -3.87
C ASP A 95 -12.09 -10.04 -3.50
N LEU A 96 -12.77 -8.90 -3.58
CA LEU A 96 -12.17 -7.57 -3.38
C LEU A 96 -11.82 -7.26 -1.92
N SER A 97 -12.16 -8.16 -0.99
CA SER A 97 -11.79 -8.06 0.44
C SER A 97 -10.51 -8.81 0.79
N LYS A 98 -9.89 -9.47 -0.20
CA LYS A 98 -8.70 -10.30 -0.04
C LYS A 98 -7.56 -9.84 -0.95
N PRO A 99 -6.32 -10.26 -0.65
CA PRO A 99 -5.21 -10.03 -1.57
C PRO A 99 -5.52 -10.56 -2.98
N ILE A 100 -5.22 -9.75 -3.98
CA ILE A 100 -5.38 -10.10 -5.39
C ILE A 100 -4.52 -11.33 -5.69
N PRO A 101 -5.05 -12.38 -6.33
CA PRO A 101 -4.26 -13.53 -6.75
C PRO A 101 -3.04 -13.12 -7.61
N SER A 102 -2.02 -13.98 -7.66
CA SER A 102 -0.88 -13.81 -8.56
C SER A 102 -0.63 -15.13 -9.28
N ASN A 103 -0.98 -15.18 -10.58
CA ASN A 103 -0.80 -16.32 -11.48
C ASN A 103 -0.86 -15.83 -12.94
N GLU A 104 -0.97 -16.74 -13.90
CA GLU A 104 -1.01 -16.43 -15.32
C GLU A 104 -2.17 -15.51 -15.76
N ASN A 105 -3.29 -15.54 -15.04
CA ASN A 105 -4.45 -14.67 -15.32
C ASN A 105 -4.44 -13.38 -14.49
N TYR A 106 -3.58 -13.28 -13.47
CA TYR A 106 -3.47 -12.14 -12.55
C TYR A 106 -2.01 -11.71 -12.43
N ILE A 107 -1.55 -10.88 -13.36
CA ILE A 107 -0.15 -10.47 -13.42
C ILE A 107 0.08 -9.29 -12.48
N HIS A 108 1.02 -9.44 -11.55
CA HIS A 108 1.38 -8.48 -10.53
C HIS A 108 2.51 -7.54 -10.99
N TYR A 109 2.30 -6.23 -10.91
CA TYR A 109 3.28 -5.19 -11.26
C TYR A 109 3.81 -4.47 -10.02
N GLY A 110 4.41 -5.25 -9.12
CA GLY A 110 4.84 -4.81 -7.79
C GLY A 110 6.02 -3.82 -7.73
N LYS A 111 6.59 -3.40 -8.87
CA LYS A 111 7.63 -2.36 -8.91
C LYS A 111 7.07 -0.97 -9.28
N GLY A 112 5.75 -0.82 -9.36
CA GLY A 112 5.11 0.42 -9.79
C GLY A 112 5.15 0.65 -11.31
N GLN A 113 5.19 -0.44 -12.09
CA GLN A 113 5.18 -0.37 -13.56
C GLN A 113 3.85 0.20 -14.07
N THR A 114 3.94 1.00 -15.11
CA THR A 114 2.81 1.59 -15.83
C THR A 114 2.69 1.08 -17.27
N GLU A 115 3.53 0.13 -17.65
CA GLU A 115 3.47 -0.55 -18.94
C GLU A 115 4.07 -1.95 -18.85
N THR A 116 3.73 -2.79 -19.82
CA THR A 116 4.28 -4.14 -19.97
C THR A 116 4.23 -4.59 -21.42
N GLU A 117 5.01 -5.62 -21.75
CA GLU A 117 4.83 -6.41 -22.96
C GLU A 117 4.16 -7.74 -22.62
N LEU A 118 3.14 -8.09 -23.37
CA LEU A 118 2.45 -9.38 -23.27
C LEU A 118 2.79 -10.23 -24.51
N ASN A 119 2.80 -11.54 -24.28
CA ASN A 119 2.81 -12.53 -25.36
C ASN A 119 1.63 -13.47 -25.12
N LEU A 120 0.58 -13.32 -25.95
CA LEU A 120 -0.63 -14.12 -25.86
C LEU A 120 -0.83 -14.96 -27.13
N PRO A 121 -1.46 -16.13 -26.99
CA PRO A 121 -1.78 -16.97 -28.16
C PRO A 121 -2.80 -16.27 -29.07
N LYS A 122 -2.92 -16.77 -30.31
CA LYS A 122 -3.98 -16.28 -31.24
C LYS A 122 -5.37 -16.53 -30.67
N GLY A 123 -6.23 -15.54 -30.80
CA GLY A 123 -7.61 -15.60 -30.33
C GLY A 123 -8.09 -14.33 -29.70
N SER A 124 -9.30 -14.39 -29.15
CA SER A 124 -9.91 -13.28 -28.40
C SER A 124 -9.50 -13.35 -26.95
N HIS A 125 -9.02 -12.23 -26.41
CA HIS A 125 -8.60 -12.08 -25.01
C HIS A 125 -9.28 -10.87 -24.38
N SER A 126 -9.47 -10.93 -23.08
CA SER A 126 -9.89 -9.78 -22.28
C SER A 126 -8.78 -9.27 -21.38
N LEU A 127 -8.69 -7.95 -21.23
CA LEU A 127 -7.74 -7.28 -20.34
C LEU A 127 -8.50 -6.33 -19.43
N GLN A 128 -8.12 -6.34 -18.12
CA GLN A 128 -8.67 -5.42 -17.13
C GLN A 128 -7.62 -5.09 -16.07
N LEU A 129 -7.52 -3.83 -15.67
CA LEU A 129 -6.68 -3.43 -14.53
C LEU A 129 -7.47 -3.52 -13.22
N LEU A 130 -6.79 -3.92 -12.16
CA LEU A 130 -7.22 -3.82 -10.78
C LEU A 130 -6.06 -3.29 -9.96
N LEU A 131 -6.29 -2.27 -9.12
CA LEU A 131 -5.26 -1.69 -8.27
C LEU A 131 -5.30 -2.34 -6.89
N GLY A 132 -4.16 -2.84 -6.43
CA GLY A 132 -3.92 -3.32 -5.07
C GLY A 132 -3.16 -2.28 -4.24
N ASP A 133 -3.43 -2.21 -2.95
CA ASP A 133 -2.69 -1.42 -1.99
C ASP A 133 -1.34 -2.08 -1.62
N TYR A 134 -0.64 -1.57 -0.61
CA TYR A 134 0.65 -2.09 -0.17
C TYR A 134 0.62 -3.57 0.30
N LEU A 135 -0.57 -4.10 0.67
CA LEU A 135 -0.83 -5.51 1.03
C LEU A 135 -1.45 -6.31 -0.11
N HIS A 136 -1.52 -5.76 -1.33
CA HIS A 136 -2.20 -6.37 -2.50
C HIS A 136 -3.73 -6.46 -2.35
N ILE A 137 -4.32 -5.77 -1.37
CA ILE A 137 -5.77 -5.75 -1.17
C ILE A 137 -6.35 -4.59 -1.97
N PRO A 138 -7.45 -4.78 -2.73
CA PRO A 138 -8.16 -3.66 -3.34
C PRO A 138 -8.61 -2.64 -2.30
N HIS A 139 -8.59 -1.35 -2.67
CA HIS A 139 -9.03 -0.27 -1.80
C HIS A 139 -10.50 -0.43 -1.36
N SER A 140 -10.91 0.24 -0.28
CA SER A 140 -12.29 0.24 0.24
C SER A 140 -13.31 0.64 -0.83
N LYS A 141 -12.94 1.58 -1.72
CA LYS A 141 -13.59 1.81 -3.01
C LYS A 141 -12.67 1.28 -4.10
N PRO A 142 -12.90 0.06 -4.59
CA PRO A 142 -11.98 -0.59 -5.52
C PRO A 142 -11.74 0.19 -6.80
N LEU A 143 -10.48 0.27 -7.21
CA LEU A 143 -10.06 0.93 -8.44
C LEU A 143 -9.76 -0.14 -9.50
N TYR A 144 -10.64 -0.26 -10.47
CA TYR A 144 -10.46 -1.14 -11.62
C TYR A 144 -10.88 -0.44 -12.93
N SER A 145 -10.27 -0.87 -14.03
CA SER A 145 -10.60 -0.32 -15.34
C SER A 145 -11.87 -0.94 -15.92
N LYS A 146 -12.39 -0.30 -16.98
CA LYS A 146 -13.26 -1.02 -17.92
C LYS A 146 -12.49 -2.25 -18.43
N LYS A 147 -13.17 -3.39 -18.57
CA LYS A 147 -12.65 -4.56 -19.28
C LYS A 147 -12.66 -4.23 -20.78
N ILE A 148 -11.54 -4.47 -21.44
CA ILE A 148 -11.41 -4.36 -22.89
C ILE A 148 -11.23 -5.75 -23.50
N TYR A 149 -11.62 -5.90 -24.75
CA TYR A 149 -11.42 -7.11 -25.55
C TYR A 149 -10.49 -6.81 -26.71
N ILE A 150 -9.57 -7.73 -26.97
CA ILE A 150 -8.61 -7.65 -28.08
C ILE A 150 -8.62 -8.94 -28.87
N ASN A 151 -8.15 -8.89 -30.10
CA ASN A 151 -7.99 -10.08 -30.94
C ASN A 151 -6.52 -10.21 -31.34
N VAL A 152 -5.88 -11.32 -30.95
CA VAL A 152 -4.50 -11.64 -31.29
C VAL A 152 -4.47 -12.42 -32.62
N LYS A 153 -3.75 -11.91 -33.62
CA LYS A 153 -3.61 -12.50 -34.95
C LYS A 153 -2.31 -13.29 -35.17
#